data_4f6152eb4fdd0a3a6ce6a2a23b307ebc
#
_entry.id   4f6152eb4fdd0a3a6ce6a2a23b307ebc
#
_cell.length_a   1.000
_cell.length_b   1.000
_cell.length_c   1.000
_cell.angle_alpha   90.00
_cell.angle_beta   90.00
_cell.angle_gamma   90.00
#
_symmetry.space_group_name_H-M   'P 1'
#
loop_
_entity.id
_entity.type
_entity.pdbx_description
1 polymer ?
#
loop_
_entity_poly.entity_id
_entity_poly.type
_entity_poly.pdbx_seq_one_letter_code
_entity_poly.pdbx_strand_id
1 'polypeptide(L)'
;MSRVNFDQLLEAGVHFGHLKRKWNPAMAPYIFMERNGIHIIDLYKTVAKVDEAAEVMKNLAKQGKKVLFVATKKQAKQVVADKAASVGMPYVIERWPGGMLTNFPTIRKAIKKMATIDKMTKDGTFDNLSKREKLQITRQRAKLEKTLGSIVDLTRLPSALFVVDVMKEHIAVREANRLGIPVFGMVDTNSNPNNIDYVIPANDDATKSVEVILGAICEAMNEGLQERKAEKIDAEAAEEAPKRERKAKAAVKKERTKKEDDDALNANVAGKFAKDRKSTRLNSSHITISYAVFCLK
;
A
#
# COMPACT_ATOMS: atom_id res chain seq x y z
N MET A 1 -10.23 3.00 23.58
CA MET A 1 -9.25 2.25 24.39
C MET A 1 -7.87 2.61 23.88
N SER A 2 -6.92 2.81 24.78
CA SER A 2 -5.53 3.08 24.40
C SER A 2 -4.92 1.89 23.66
N ARG A 3 -4.16 2.15 22.60
CA ARG A 3 -3.52 1.10 21.78
C ARG A 3 -2.30 0.48 22.45
N VAL A 4 -1.73 1.19 23.41
CA VAL A 4 -0.54 0.74 24.14
C VAL A 4 -0.81 0.84 25.65
N ASN A 5 -0.48 -0.21 26.37
CA ASN A 5 -0.62 -0.21 27.81
C ASN A 5 0.63 0.40 28.48
N PHE A 6 0.42 1.10 29.60
CA PHE A 6 1.50 1.70 30.40
C PHE A 6 2.56 0.67 30.82
N ASP A 7 2.13 -0.51 31.27
CA ASP A 7 3.04 -1.56 31.72
C ASP A 7 3.92 -2.11 30.58
N GLN A 8 3.36 -2.23 29.36
CA GLN A 8 4.12 -2.62 28.17
C GLN A 8 5.21 -1.61 27.83
N LEU A 9 4.90 -0.31 27.93
CA LEU A 9 5.90 0.74 27.69
C LEU A 9 6.99 0.74 28.76
N LEU A 10 6.61 0.47 30.01
CA LEU A 10 7.55 0.40 31.13
C LEU A 10 8.53 -0.77 30.95
N GLU A 11 8.03 -1.97 30.63
CA GLU A 11 8.84 -3.17 30.39
C GLU A 11 9.74 -3.03 29.15
N ALA A 12 9.26 -2.35 28.11
CA ALA A 12 10.05 -2.06 26.93
C ALA A 12 11.13 -0.99 27.14
N GLY A 13 11.14 -0.32 28.31
CA GLY A 13 12.12 0.70 28.66
C GLY A 13 11.95 2.01 27.89
N VAL A 14 10.72 2.35 27.49
CA VAL A 14 10.38 3.59 26.75
C VAL A 14 10.64 4.84 27.58
N HIS A 15 10.54 4.72 28.91
CA HIS A 15 10.71 5.81 29.86
C HIS A 15 12.14 6.31 30.06
N PHE A 16 13.15 5.54 29.63
CA PHE A 16 14.54 5.95 29.72
C PHE A 16 14.89 6.98 28.64
N GLY A 17 15.29 8.16 29.08
CA GLY A 17 15.85 9.17 28.19
C GLY A 17 17.38 9.21 28.30
N HIS A 18 17.98 10.28 27.80
CA HIS A 18 19.41 10.52 27.80
C HIS A 18 19.91 11.22 29.08
N LEU A 19 21.22 11.28 29.22
CA LEU A 19 21.90 11.99 30.32
C LEU A 19 21.52 13.47 30.36
N LYS A 20 21.34 14.03 31.57
CA LYS A 20 20.99 15.42 31.83
C LYS A 20 21.84 16.42 31.04
N ARG A 21 23.15 16.21 30.91
CA ARG A 21 24.03 17.14 30.18
C ARG A 21 23.80 17.19 28.65
N LYS A 22 23.05 16.23 28.08
CA LYS A 22 22.76 16.15 26.64
C LYS A 22 21.31 16.50 26.30
N TRP A 23 20.49 16.83 27.29
CA TRP A 23 19.08 17.05 27.06
C TRP A 23 18.79 18.37 26.31
N ASN A 24 17.64 18.41 25.69
CA ASN A 24 17.14 19.63 25.04
C ASN A 24 16.08 20.29 25.94
N PRO A 25 16.20 21.58 26.26
CA PRO A 25 15.19 22.30 27.08
C PRO A 25 13.78 22.26 26.52
N ALA A 26 13.61 22.17 25.21
CA ALA A 26 12.30 22.04 24.56
C ALA A 26 11.57 20.74 24.90
N MET A 27 12.29 19.73 25.42
CA MET A 27 11.71 18.46 25.91
C MET A 27 11.22 18.52 27.35
N ALA A 28 11.44 19.62 28.07
CA ALA A 28 10.99 19.80 29.46
C ALA A 28 9.51 19.38 29.70
N PRO A 29 8.54 19.70 28.82
CA PRO A 29 7.14 19.31 29.01
C PRO A 29 6.91 17.79 29.04
N TYR A 30 7.82 16.99 28.48
CA TYR A 30 7.71 15.53 28.33
C TYR A 30 8.53 14.76 29.37
N ILE A 31 9.34 15.45 30.17
CA ILE A 31 10.17 14.84 31.21
C ILE A 31 9.37 14.79 32.52
N PHE A 32 9.31 13.60 33.12
CA PHE A 32 8.66 13.38 34.41
C PHE A 32 9.58 13.72 35.58
N MET A 33 10.80 13.17 35.60
CA MET A 33 11.78 13.38 36.65
C MET A 33 13.21 13.09 36.18
N GLU A 34 14.17 13.39 37.01
CA GLU A 34 15.57 12.98 36.87
C GLU A 34 15.91 11.91 37.89
N ARG A 35 16.55 10.85 37.47
CA ARG A 35 17.06 9.78 38.34
C ARG A 35 18.44 9.34 37.87
N ASN A 36 19.40 9.33 38.77
CA ASN A 36 20.79 8.93 38.50
C ASN A 36 21.43 9.70 37.33
N GLY A 37 21.11 11.00 37.15
CA GLY A 37 21.62 11.83 36.06
C GLY A 37 21.04 11.52 34.68
N ILE A 38 19.96 10.75 34.61
CA ILE A 38 19.22 10.41 33.40
C ILE A 38 17.81 10.98 33.52
N HIS A 39 17.29 11.59 32.48
CA HIS A 39 15.92 12.03 32.41
C HIS A 39 14.97 10.86 32.17
N ILE A 40 13.85 10.85 32.89
CA ILE A 40 12.78 9.87 32.74
C ILE A 40 11.63 10.53 32.01
N ILE A 41 11.17 9.91 30.90
CA ILE A 41 10.07 10.39 30.08
C ILE A 41 8.74 10.03 30.74
N ASP A 42 7.77 10.93 30.64
CA ASP A 42 6.41 10.74 31.12
C ASP A 42 5.63 9.80 30.17
N LEU A 43 5.42 8.56 30.62
CA LEU A 43 4.73 7.53 29.84
C LEU A 43 3.25 7.85 29.59
N TYR A 44 2.57 8.57 30.46
CA TYR A 44 1.18 8.98 30.24
C TYR A 44 1.07 9.88 29.01
N LYS A 45 2.01 10.80 28.84
CA LYS A 45 2.10 11.64 27.64
C LYS A 45 2.48 10.82 26.41
N THR A 46 3.35 9.83 26.57
CA THR A 46 3.70 8.93 25.47
C THR A 46 2.47 8.17 24.96
N VAL A 47 1.68 7.57 25.86
CA VAL A 47 0.44 6.87 25.49
C VAL A 47 -0.50 7.78 24.73
N ALA A 48 -0.81 8.97 25.26
CA ALA A 48 -1.70 9.92 24.61
C ALA A 48 -1.19 10.34 23.21
N LYS A 49 0.11 10.57 23.07
CA LYS A 49 0.72 10.98 21.80
C LYS A 49 0.85 9.84 20.77
N VAL A 50 1.01 8.60 21.24
CA VAL A 50 0.96 7.42 20.36
C VAL A 50 -0.46 7.21 19.83
N ASP A 51 -1.48 7.35 20.68
CA ASP A 51 -2.87 7.20 20.24
C ASP A 51 -3.27 8.29 19.22
N GLU A 52 -2.89 9.56 19.47
CA GLU A 52 -3.08 10.67 18.52
C GLU A 52 -2.40 10.39 17.17
N ALA A 53 -1.13 10.00 17.19
CA ALA A 53 -0.37 9.68 15.97
C ALA A 53 -0.95 8.48 15.21
N ALA A 54 -1.36 7.44 15.94
CA ALA A 54 -1.93 6.22 15.37
C ALA A 54 -3.26 6.49 14.66
N GLU A 55 -4.11 7.35 15.22
CA GLU A 55 -5.39 7.71 14.60
C GLU A 55 -5.17 8.47 13.26
N VAL A 56 -4.25 9.42 13.23
CA VAL A 56 -3.92 10.14 12.01
C VAL A 56 -3.29 9.20 10.97
N MET A 57 -2.41 8.29 11.39
CA MET A 57 -1.80 7.29 10.51
C MET A 57 -2.82 6.31 9.94
N LYS A 58 -3.81 5.87 10.75
CA LYS A 58 -4.95 5.07 10.30
C LYS A 58 -5.72 5.79 9.18
N ASN A 59 -6.03 7.07 9.37
CA ASN A 59 -6.74 7.88 8.39
C ASN A 59 -5.94 8.07 7.08
N LEU A 60 -4.62 8.26 7.16
CA LEU A 60 -3.75 8.32 5.98
C LEU A 60 -3.74 6.98 5.22
N ALA A 61 -3.67 5.86 5.92
CA ALA A 61 -3.71 4.53 5.34
C ALA A 61 -5.07 4.24 4.67
N LYS A 62 -6.19 4.63 5.30
CA LYS A 62 -7.55 4.54 4.75
C LYS A 62 -7.67 5.32 3.44
N GLN A 63 -7.09 6.53 3.36
CA GLN A 63 -7.01 7.31 2.12
C GLN A 63 -6.06 6.70 1.06
N GLY A 64 -5.29 5.68 1.42
CA GLY A 64 -4.30 5.04 0.56
C GLY A 64 -3.06 5.87 0.29
N LYS A 65 -2.79 6.82 1.15
CA LYS A 65 -1.57 7.62 1.13
C LYS A 65 -0.39 6.81 1.62
N LYS A 66 0.80 7.06 1.06
CA LYS A 66 2.03 6.40 1.47
C LYS A 66 2.73 7.21 2.55
N VAL A 67 3.16 6.53 3.61
CA VAL A 67 4.00 7.06 4.68
C VAL A 67 5.40 6.50 4.51
N LEU A 68 6.40 7.36 4.62
CA LEU A 68 7.80 6.95 4.52
C LEU A 68 8.40 6.82 5.92
N PHE A 69 8.88 5.63 6.25
CA PHE A 69 9.57 5.36 7.51
C PHE A 69 11.07 5.59 7.38
N VAL A 70 11.67 6.26 8.35
CA VAL A 70 13.10 6.60 8.35
C VAL A 70 13.74 6.23 9.68
N ALA A 71 14.75 5.38 9.62
CA ALA A 71 15.53 4.97 10.79
C ALA A 71 16.93 4.51 10.40
N THR A 72 17.94 5.34 10.57
CA THR A 72 19.34 4.93 10.29
C THR A 72 20.08 4.45 11.54
N LYS A 73 19.42 4.45 12.71
CA LYS A 73 19.98 3.97 13.97
C LYS A 73 20.09 2.45 13.95
N LYS A 74 21.24 1.88 14.37
CA LYS A 74 21.49 0.44 14.29
C LYS A 74 20.42 -0.40 15.01
N GLN A 75 19.95 0.08 16.15
CA GLN A 75 18.94 -0.58 16.99
C GLN A 75 17.54 -0.58 16.37
N ALA A 76 17.23 0.43 15.56
CA ALA A 76 15.90 0.62 14.97
C ALA A 76 15.78 0.05 13.55
N LYS A 77 16.89 -0.10 12.81
CA LYS A 77 16.90 -0.48 11.38
C LYS A 77 16.05 -1.70 11.07
N GLN A 78 16.30 -2.80 11.76
CA GLN A 78 15.65 -4.07 11.46
C GLN A 78 14.15 -4.02 11.81
N VAL A 79 13.83 -3.48 12.97
CA VAL A 79 12.44 -3.36 13.44
C VAL A 79 11.62 -2.51 12.47
N VAL A 80 12.18 -1.37 12.03
CA VAL A 80 11.50 -0.47 11.07
C VAL A 80 11.32 -1.16 9.72
N ALA A 81 12.33 -1.89 9.23
CA ALA A 81 12.22 -2.63 7.97
C ALA A 81 11.10 -3.67 8.02
N ASP A 82 11.07 -4.50 9.06
CA ASP A 82 10.10 -5.58 9.21
C ASP A 82 8.67 -5.04 9.38
N LYS A 83 8.48 -4.04 10.25
CA LYS A 83 7.17 -3.43 10.50
C LYS A 83 6.66 -2.64 9.28
N ALA A 84 7.49 -1.83 8.63
CA ALA A 84 7.09 -1.10 7.43
C ALA A 84 6.77 -2.03 6.26
N ALA A 85 7.55 -3.10 6.07
CA ALA A 85 7.28 -4.11 5.05
C ALA A 85 5.95 -4.83 5.28
N SER A 86 5.58 -5.16 6.54
CA SER A 86 4.31 -5.80 6.88
C SER A 86 3.08 -4.98 6.47
N VAL A 87 3.21 -3.65 6.47
CA VAL A 87 2.15 -2.70 6.06
C VAL A 87 2.27 -2.31 4.58
N GLY A 88 3.33 -2.74 3.88
CA GLY A 88 3.59 -2.37 2.49
C GLY A 88 3.90 -0.88 2.31
N MET A 89 4.56 -0.28 3.29
CA MET A 89 5.01 1.11 3.25
C MET A 89 6.50 1.22 2.94
N PRO A 90 6.93 2.29 2.21
CA PRO A 90 8.33 2.52 1.93
C PRO A 90 9.12 2.89 3.19
N TYR A 91 10.40 2.51 3.23
CA TYR A 91 11.26 2.81 4.36
C TYR A 91 12.71 3.11 3.94
N VAL A 92 13.45 3.83 4.76
CA VAL A 92 14.88 4.12 4.59
C VAL A 92 15.61 3.77 5.89
N ILE A 93 16.55 2.83 5.81
CA ILE A 93 17.24 2.28 6.99
C ILE A 93 18.76 2.46 6.96
N GLU A 94 19.37 2.70 5.80
CA GLU A 94 20.84 2.76 5.73
C GLU A 94 21.38 4.19 5.87
N ARG A 95 21.02 5.04 4.95
CA ARG A 95 21.44 6.44 4.94
C ARG A 95 20.40 7.27 4.20
N TRP A 96 20.04 8.39 4.76
CA TRP A 96 19.22 9.38 4.07
C TRP A 96 20.06 10.06 2.97
N PRO A 97 19.73 9.90 1.69
CA PRO A 97 20.38 10.68 0.64
C PRO A 97 19.84 12.10 0.67
N GLY A 98 20.73 13.09 0.79
CA GLY A 98 20.31 14.51 0.73
C GLY A 98 19.55 14.80 -0.57
N GLY A 99 18.45 15.54 -0.46
CA GLY A 99 17.58 15.83 -1.59
C GLY A 99 16.56 14.72 -1.90
N MET A 100 16.39 13.76 -1.01
CA MET A 100 15.47 12.64 -1.25
C MET A 100 14.01 13.09 -1.47
N LEU A 101 13.57 14.08 -0.74
CA LEU A 101 12.23 14.67 -0.93
C LEU A 101 12.31 15.90 -1.83
N THR A 102 13.23 16.82 -1.56
CA THR A 102 13.35 18.09 -2.26
C THR A 102 13.83 17.96 -3.71
N ASN A 103 14.63 16.92 -4.03
CA ASN A 103 15.09 16.61 -5.39
C ASN A 103 14.66 15.19 -5.80
N PHE A 104 13.41 14.87 -5.59
CA PHE A 104 12.83 13.56 -5.88
C PHE A 104 13.01 13.09 -7.35
N PRO A 105 12.96 13.96 -8.38
CA PRO A 105 13.23 13.56 -9.76
C PRO A 105 14.62 12.91 -9.96
N THR A 106 15.64 13.40 -9.26
CA THR A 106 17.01 12.83 -9.33
C THR A 106 17.06 11.46 -8.65
N ILE A 107 16.38 11.27 -7.53
CA ILE A 107 16.25 9.97 -6.88
C ILE A 107 15.53 8.98 -7.81
N ARG A 108 14.47 9.40 -8.48
CA ARG A 108 13.79 8.58 -9.50
C ARG A 108 14.68 8.18 -10.67
N LYS A 109 15.60 9.06 -11.10
CA LYS A 109 16.62 8.70 -12.12
C LYS A 109 17.55 7.61 -11.60
N ALA A 110 17.95 7.67 -10.32
CA ALA A 110 18.79 6.63 -9.72
C ALA A 110 18.06 5.28 -9.61
N ILE A 111 16.77 5.28 -9.25
CA ILE A 111 15.93 4.07 -9.24
C ILE A 111 15.78 3.49 -10.66
N LYS A 112 15.51 4.34 -11.66
CA LYS A 112 15.44 3.91 -13.07
C LYS A 112 16.77 3.31 -13.53
N LYS A 113 17.90 3.86 -13.12
CA LYS A 113 19.22 3.30 -13.42
C LYS A 113 19.38 1.89 -12.86
N MET A 114 18.89 1.63 -11.64
CA MET A 114 18.89 0.28 -11.07
C MET A 114 18.04 -0.68 -11.92
N ALA A 115 16.84 -0.29 -12.29
CA ALA A 115 15.97 -1.09 -13.16
C ALA A 115 16.59 -1.34 -14.54
N THR A 116 17.36 -0.37 -15.09
CA THR A 116 18.07 -0.55 -16.36
C THR A 116 19.18 -1.58 -16.24
N ILE A 117 19.93 -1.59 -15.12
CA ILE A 117 20.96 -2.60 -14.85
C ILE A 117 20.32 -3.99 -14.76
N ASP A 118 19.18 -4.11 -14.06
CA ASP A 118 18.46 -5.39 -13.94
C ASP A 118 17.95 -5.88 -15.31
N LYS A 119 17.55 -4.98 -16.18
CA LYS A 119 17.18 -5.28 -17.56
C LYS A 119 18.38 -5.78 -18.38
N MET A 120 19.51 -5.09 -18.32
CA MET A 120 20.74 -5.50 -19.02
C MET A 120 21.19 -6.91 -18.60
N THR A 121 20.99 -7.26 -17.32
CA THR A 121 21.34 -8.59 -16.82
C THR A 121 20.39 -9.66 -17.39
N LYS A 122 19.10 -9.34 -17.58
CA LYS A 122 18.11 -10.27 -18.16
C LYS A 122 18.26 -10.43 -19.67
N ASP A 123 18.60 -9.35 -20.37
CA ASP A 123 18.71 -9.31 -21.82
C ASP A 123 20.03 -9.91 -22.34
N GLY A 124 20.93 -10.39 -21.46
CA GLY A 124 22.24 -10.96 -21.84
C GLY A 124 23.27 -9.93 -22.28
N THR A 125 22.91 -8.64 -22.40
CA THR A 125 23.84 -7.56 -22.78
C THR A 125 24.97 -7.41 -21.76
N PHE A 126 24.70 -7.80 -20.51
CA PHE A 126 25.67 -7.82 -19.44
C PHE A 126 26.86 -8.76 -19.72
N ASP A 127 26.63 -9.85 -20.46
CA ASP A 127 27.65 -10.88 -20.74
C ASP A 127 28.71 -10.41 -21.75
N ASN A 128 28.37 -9.43 -22.56
CA ASN A 128 29.29 -8.84 -23.54
C ASN A 128 30.25 -7.79 -22.95
N LEU A 129 30.09 -7.43 -21.67
CA LEU A 129 30.94 -6.42 -21.01
C LEU A 129 32.25 -7.02 -20.50
N SER A 130 33.27 -6.20 -20.37
CA SER A 130 34.55 -6.59 -19.76
C SER A 130 34.37 -6.97 -18.28
N LYS A 131 35.23 -7.83 -17.75
CA LYS A 131 35.21 -8.25 -16.33
C LYS A 131 35.22 -7.06 -15.34
N ARG A 132 35.96 -6.01 -15.67
CA ARG A 132 36.05 -4.78 -14.85
C ARG A 132 34.72 -4.02 -14.84
N GLU A 133 34.10 -3.85 -15.99
CA GLU A 133 32.81 -3.17 -16.11
C GLU A 133 31.69 -3.95 -15.40
N LYS A 134 31.62 -5.27 -15.61
CA LYS A 134 30.69 -6.14 -14.86
C LYS A 134 30.78 -5.92 -13.36
N LEU A 135 31.99 -5.94 -12.82
CA LEU A 135 32.21 -5.75 -11.39
C LEU A 135 31.80 -4.34 -10.92
N GLN A 136 32.08 -3.31 -11.70
CA GLN A 136 31.70 -1.93 -11.38
C GLN A 136 30.19 -1.74 -11.38
N ILE A 137 29.49 -2.28 -12.38
CA ILE A 137 28.03 -2.21 -12.49
C ILE A 137 27.38 -2.99 -11.35
N THR A 138 27.85 -4.19 -11.04
CA THR A 138 27.34 -5.01 -9.92
C THR A 138 27.50 -4.30 -8.57
N ARG A 139 28.66 -3.70 -8.32
CA ARG A 139 28.88 -2.90 -7.10
C ARG A 139 27.95 -1.67 -7.04
N GLN A 140 27.75 -1.00 -8.17
CA GLN A 140 26.85 0.14 -8.27
C GLN A 140 25.40 -0.28 -8.02
N ARG A 141 24.93 -1.40 -8.59
CA ARG A 141 23.62 -1.95 -8.36
C ARG A 141 23.40 -2.28 -6.87
N ALA A 142 24.33 -3.03 -6.27
CA ALA A 142 24.27 -3.39 -4.86
C ALA A 142 24.21 -2.16 -3.92
N LYS A 143 24.96 -1.10 -4.25
CA LYS A 143 24.89 0.16 -3.51
C LYS A 143 23.55 0.85 -3.63
N LEU A 144 22.98 0.91 -4.84
CA LEU A 144 21.66 1.51 -5.07
C LEU A 144 20.56 0.68 -4.41
N GLU A 145 20.59 -0.64 -4.52
CA GLU A 145 19.64 -1.54 -3.88
C GLU A 145 19.63 -1.38 -2.35
N LYS A 146 20.79 -1.31 -1.74
CA LYS A 146 20.94 -1.10 -0.30
C LYS A 146 20.35 0.23 0.17
N THR A 147 20.44 1.29 -0.63
CA THR A 147 20.03 2.65 -0.23
C THR A 147 18.61 3.01 -0.68
N LEU A 148 18.16 2.49 -1.83
CA LEU A 148 16.91 2.88 -2.48
C LEU A 148 15.98 1.70 -2.78
N GLY A 149 16.37 0.47 -2.46
CA GLY A 149 15.60 -0.74 -2.78
C GLY A 149 14.18 -0.72 -2.20
N SER A 150 14.03 -0.24 -0.98
CA SER A 150 12.74 -0.16 -0.28
C SER A 150 11.80 0.94 -0.78
N ILE A 151 12.28 1.86 -1.62
CA ILE A 151 11.49 2.98 -2.17
C ILE A 151 11.26 2.88 -3.68
N VAL A 152 11.56 1.74 -4.29
CA VAL A 152 11.38 1.53 -5.74
C VAL A 152 9.96 1.80 -6.18
N ASP A 153 8.97 1.37 -5.39
CA ASP A 153 7.55 1.53 -5.66
C ASP A 153 7.00 2.93 -5.35
N LEU A 154 7.82 3.81 -4.80
CA LEU A 154 7.42 5.17 -4.49
C LEU A 154 7.39 6.03 -5.77
N THR A 155 6.21 6.17 -6.36
CA THR A 155 6.03 6.95 -7.61
C THR A 155 5.84 8.44 -7.38
N ARG A 156 5.34 8.84 -6.20
CA ARG A 156 5.05 10.21 -5.78
C ARG A 156 5.69 10.48 -4.43
N LEU A 157 5.77 11.74 -4.05
CA LEU A 157 6.19 12.14 -2.70
C LEU A 157 5.30 11.48 -1.64
N PRO A 158 5.87 11.05 -0.51
CA PRO A 158 5.08 10.52 0.60
C PRO A 158 4.18 11.60 1.19
N SER A 159 3.04 11.20 1.72
CA SER A 159 2.10 12.14 2.35
C SER A 159 2.40 12.41 3.82
N ALA A 160 3.25 11.59 4.42
CA ALA A 160 3.77 11.79 5.77
C ALA A 160 5.13 11.11 5.91
N LEU A 161 5.91 11.58 6.87
CA LEU A 161 7.20 11.03 7.24
C LEU A 161 7.13 10.52 8.68
N PHE A 162 7.58 9.28 8.93
CA PHE A 162 7.78 8.76 10.28
C PHE A 162 9.27 8.59 10.55
N VAL A 163 9.77 9.27 11.58
CA VAL A 163 11.21 9.34 11.89
C VAL A 163 11.49 8.72 13.24
N VAL A 164 12.45 7.82 13.29
CA VAL A 164 13.04 7.32 14.54
C VAL A 164 14.40 8.01 14.74
N ASP A 165 14.59 8.66 15.88
CA ASP A 165 15.77 9.49 16.18
C ASP A 165 15.86 10.76 15.32
N VAL A 166 15.11 11.77 15.74
CA VAL A 166 15.04 13.07 15.06
C VAL A 166 16.38 13.80 15.02
N MET A 167 17.21 13.62 16.05
CA MET A 167 18.53 14.27 16.11
C MET A 167 19.44 13.78 14.97
N LYS A 168 19.38 12.49 14.67
CA LYS A 168 20.18 11.89 13.61
C LYS A 168 19.63 12.18 12.22
N GLU A 169 18.31 12.12 12.08
CA GLU A 169 17.60 12.29 10.81
C GLU A 169 17.17 13.76 10.56
N HIS A 170 17.86 14.73 11.14
CA HIS A 170 17.55 16.15 11.02
C HIS A 170 17.45 16.65 9.56
N ILE A 171 18.17 16.01 8.63
CA ILE A 171 18.09 16.36 7.19
C ILE A 171 16.73 15.96 6.63
N ALA A 172 16.25 14.76 6.94
CA ALA A 172 14.94 14.27 6.51
C ALA A 172 13.80 15.17 7.02
N VAL A 173 13.86 15.53 8.29
CA VAL A 173 12.89 16.44 8.93
C VAL A 173 12.90 17.82 8.26
N ARG A 174 14.07 18.42 8.01
CA ARG A 174 14.18 19.72 7.31
C ARG A 174 13.63 19.67 5.89
N GLU A 175 13.87 18.59 5.15
CA GLU A 175 13.32 18.43 3.81
C GLU A 175 11.80 18.28 3.83
N ALA A 176 11.24 17.49 4.77
CA ALA A 176 9.81 17.34 4.94
C ALA A 176 9.13 18.66 5.26
N ASN A 177 9.64 19.40 6.25
CA ASN A 177 9.11 20.69 6.65
C ASN A 177 9.15 21.71 5.50
N ARG A 178 10.22 21.70 4.69
CA ARG A 178 10.33 22.58 3.52
C ARG A 178 9.24 22.32 2.47
N LEU A 179 8.76 21.08 2.39
CA LEU A 179 7.71 20.66 1.46
C LEU A 179 6.30 20.64 2.08
N GLY A 180 6.17 20.98 3.36
CA GLY A 180 4.90 20.92 4.08
C GLY A 180 4.38 19.48 4.28
N ILE A 181 5.28 18.50 4.35
CA ILE A 181 4.94 17.11 4.62
C ILE A 181 4.91 16.90 6.14
N PRO A 182 3.79 16.44 6.72
CA PRO A 182 3.68 16.24 8.16
C PRO A 182 4.68 15.17 8.64
N VAL A 183 5.35 15.49 9.75
CA VAL A 183 6.39 14.67 10.36
C VAL A 183 5.91 14.08 11.67
N PHE A 184 5.96 12.78 11.77
CA PHE A 184 5.78 11.99 12.99
C PHE A 184 7.16 11.58 13.49
N GLY A 185 7.46 11.84 14.73
CA GLY A 185 8.80 11.55 15.24
C GLY A 185 8.80 10.88 16.61
N MET A 186 9.59 9.80 16.74
CA MET A 186 10.04 9.36 18.05
C MET A 186 11.14 10.30 18.51
N VAL A 187 10.88 10.99 19.63
CA VAL A 187 11.71 12.07 20.14
C VAL A 187 12.20 11.70 21.52
N ASP A 188 13.49 11.50 21.65
CA ASP A 188 14.14 11.34 22.96
C ASP A 188 14.48 12.70 23.57
N THR A 189 14.87 12.71 24.83
CA THR A 189 15.17 13.90 25.63
C THR A 189 16.31 14.77 25.09
N ASN A 190 17.16 14.26 24.19
CA ASN A 190 18.25 15.00 23.54
C ASN A 190 17.84 15.72 22.24
N SER A 191 16.64 15.46 21.75
CA SER A 191 16.17 15.94 20.45
C SER A 191 15.31 17.18 20.58
N ASN A 192 15.15 17.95 19.48
CA ASN A 192 14.30 19.12 19.44
C ASN A 192 12.92 18.78 18.85
N PRO A 193 11.82 18.87 19.61
CA PRO A 193 10.47 18.57 19.15
C PRO A 193 9.84 19.65 18.27
N ASN A 194 10.38 20.88 18.23
CA ASN A 194 9.72 22.03 17.62
C ASN A 194 9.48 21.91 16.11
N ASN A 195 10.20 21.03 15.43
CA ASN A 195 10.10 20.83 13.97
C ASN A 195 9.28 19.60 13.60
N ILE A 196 8.50 19.06 14.55
CA ILE A 196 7.75 17.80 14.40
C ILE A 196 6.30 18.07 14.71
N ASP A 197 5.41 17.68 13.82
CA ASP A 197 3.98 17.89 13.96
C ASP A 197 3.37 16.94 15.01
N TYR A 198 3.80 15.69 15.00
CA TYR A 198 3.33 14.65 15.92
C TYR A 198 4.52 14.08 16.71
N VAL A 199 4.75 14.65 17.87
CA VAL A 199 5.85 14.26 18.77
C VAL A 199 5.43 13.05 19.60
N ILE A 200 6.21 11.98 19.53
CA ILE A 200 6.06 10.80 20.37
C ILE A 200 7.28 10.74 21.29
N PRO A 201 7.16 11.21 22.54
CA PRO A 201 8.28 11.18 23.50
C PRO A 201 8.57 9.73 23.88
N ALA A 202 9.75 9.23 23.52
CA ALA A 202 10.12 7.85 23.74
C ALA A 202 11.62 7.62 23.60
N ASN A 203 12.11 6.56 24.23
CA ASN A 203 13.47 6.07 24.07
C ASN A 203 13.68 5.50 22.67
N ASP A 204 14.62 6.06 21.94
CA ASP A 204 15.00 5.65 20.58
C ASP A 204 16.23 4.71 20.52
N ASP A 205 16.86 4.43 21.68
CA ASP A 205 18.02 3.52 21.81
C ASP A 205 17.60 2.06 22.06
N ALA A 206 16.48 1.84 22.71
CA ALA A 206 16.01 0.50 23.05
C ALA A 206 15.20 -0.10 21.89
N THR A 207 15.66 -1.23 21.35
CA THR A 207 14.97 -1.96 20.26
C THR A 207 13.53 -2.31 20.64
N LYS A 208 13.29 -2.76 21.88
CA LYS A 208 11.93 -3.08 22.38
C LYS A 208 11.02 -1.85 22.41
N SER A 209 11.55 -0.67 22.80
CA SER A 209 10.80 0.59 22.79
C SER A 209 10.32 0.94 21.38
N VAL A 210 11.22 0.87 20.42
CA VAL A 210 10.91 1.11 18.98
C VAL A 210 9.89 0.10 18.47
N GLU A 211 10.02 -1.17 18.85
CA GLU A 211 9.12 -2.25 18.42
C GLU A 211 7.68 -2.07 18.91
N VAL A 212 7.50 -1.72 20.19
CA VAL A 212 6.16 -1.52 20.79
C VAL A 212 5.46 -0.32 20.13
N ILE A 213 6.13 0.81 19.97
CA ILE A 213 5.54 2.02 19.40
C ILE A 213 5.24 1.82 17.92
N LEU A 214 6.18 1.28 17.13
CA LEU A 214 5.94 0.98 15.73
C LEU A 214 4.87 -0.10 15.56
N GLY A 215 4.81 -1.09 16.46
CA GLY A 215 3.77 -2.10 16.49
C GLY A 215 2.39 -1.45 16.51
N ALA A 216 2.13 -0.60 17.50
CA ALA A 216 0.85 0.10 17.65
C ALA A 216 0.48 0.97 16.44
N ILE A 217 1.45 1.67 15.86
CA ILE A 217 1.24 2.51 14.66
C ILE A 217 0.97 1.65 13.43
N CYS A 218 1.73 0.59 13.22
CA CYS A 218 1.53 -0.31 12.08
C CYS A 218 0.21 -1.08 12.16
N GLU A 219 -0.23 -1.46 13.37
CA GLU A 219 -1.55 -2.06 13.60
C GLU A 219 -2.67 -1.09 13.22
N ALA A 220 -2.58 0.18 13.66
CA ALA A 220 -3.53 1.22 13.27
C ALA A 220 -3.58 1.42 11.74
N MET A 221 -2.42 1.43 11.09
CA MET A 221 -2.34 1.53 9.63
C MET A 221 -2.94 0.31 8.92
N ASN A 222 -2.74 -0.90 9.46
CA ASN A 222 -3.35 -2.11 8.92
C ASN A 222 -4.88 -2.08 9.02
N GLU A 223 -5.44 -1.60 10.14
CA GLU A 223 -6.88 -1.36 10.28
C GLU A 223 -7.39 -0.43 9.18
N GLY A 224 -6.72 0.72 8.98
CA GLY A 224 -7.08 1.68 7.93
C GLY A 224 -6.99 1.08 6.52
N LEU A 225 -6.00 0.23 6.24
CA LEU A 225 -5.88 -0.47 4.96
C LEU A 225 -6.98 -1.52 4.77
N GLN A 226 -7.42 -2.21 5.84
CA GLN A 226 -8.52 -3.15 5.80
C GLN A 226 -9.86 -2.45 5.55
N GLU A 227 -10.13 -1.34 6.26
CA GLU A 227 -11.30 -0.50 6.02
C GLU A 227 -11.36 -0.03 4.57
N ARG A 228 -10.25 0.43 4.02
CA ARG A 228 -10.17 0.82 2.60
C ARG A 228 -10.45 -0.33 1.64
N LYS A 229 -9.98 -1.55 1.95
CA LYS A 229 -10.26 -2.72 1.12
C LYS A 229 -11.74 -3.08 1.15
N ALA A 230 -12.37 -3.04 2.33
CA ALA A 230 -13.79 -3.28 2.50
C ALA A 230 -14.62 -2.24 1.71
N GLU A 231 -14.33 -0.94 1.88
CA GLU A 231 -15.01 0.13 1.13
C GLU A 231 -14.89 -0.02 -0.40
N LYS A 232 -13.75 -0.50 -0.89
CA LYS A 232 -13.58 -0.76 -2.34
C LYS A 232 -14.42 -1.94 -2.83
N ILE A 233 -14.47 -3.03 -2.06
CA ILE A 233 -15.27 -4.21 -2.40
C ILE A 233 -16.75 -3.81 -2.43
N ASP A 234 -17.22 -3.04 -1.45
CA ASP A 234 -18.59 -2.56 -1.39
C ASP A 234 -18.91 -1.61 -2.56
N ALA A 235 -18.00 -0.73 -2.92
CA ALA A 235 -18.14 0.17 -4.07
C ALA A 235 -18.16 -0.59 -5.40
N GLU A 236 -17.29 -1.58 -5.58
CA GLU A 236 -17.28 -2.45 -6.78
C GLU A 236 -18.55 -3.29 -6.87
N ALA A 237 -19.05 -3.83 -5.75
CA ALA A 237 -20.30 -4.55 -5.69
C ALA A 237 -21.50 -3.65 -6.05
N ALA A 238 -21.51 -2.41 -5.57
CA ALA A 238 -22.53 -1.41 -5.88
C ALA A 238 -22.51 -0.97 -7.36
N GLU A 239 -21.35 -0.92 -7.99
CA GLU A 239 -21.23 -0.63 -9.43
C GLU A 239 -21.59 -1.82 -10.33
N GLU A 240 -21.36 -3.05 -9.88
CA GLU A 240 -21.71 -4.25 -10.65
C GLU A 240 -23.22 -4.57 -10.62
N ALA A 241 -23.90 -4.29 -9.52
CA ALA A 241 -25.33 -4.56 -9.37
C ALA A 241 -26.17 -3.97 -10.52
N PRO A 242 -26.06 -2.66 -10.87
CA PRO A 242 -26.81 -2.09 -11.99
C PRO A 242 -26.39 -2.61 -13.37
N LYS A 243 -25.12 -3.03 -13.52
CA LYS A 243 -24.62 -3.64 -14.77
C LYS A 243 -25.18 -5.05 -14.96
N ARG A 244 -25.34 -5.83 -13.89
CA ARG A 244 -25.95 -7.16 -13.91
C ARG A 244 -27.45 -7.07 -14.21
N GLU A 245 -28.19 -6.12 -13.60
CA GLU A 245 -29.58 -5.89 -13.92
C GLU A 245 -29.82 -5.44 -15.37
N ARG A 246 -28.97 -4.55 -15.88
CA ARG A 246 -29.06 -4.13 -17.31
C ARG A 246 -28.78 -5.29 -18.27
N LYS A 247 -27.80 -6.15 -17.96
CA LYS A 247 -27.54 -7.37 -18.75
C LYS A 247 -28.67 -8.38 -18.66
N ALA A 248 -29.26 -8.58 -17.47
CA ALA A 248 -30.42 -9.47 -17.29
C ALA A 248 -31.64 -8.95 -18.05
N LYS A 249 -31.96 -7.65 -17.96
CA LYS A 249 -33.08 -7.03 -18.71
C LYS A 249 -32.83 -7.08 -20.24
N ALA A 250 -31.59 -6.95 -20.69
CA ALA A 250 -31.24 -7.07 -22.12
C ALA A 250 -31.34 -8.54 -22.62
N ALA A 251 -30.98 -9.52 -21.77
CA ALA A 251 -31.12 -10.93 -22.10
C ALA A 251 -32.60 -11.33 -22.21
N VAL A 252 -33.44 -10.92 -21.24
CA VAL A 252 -34.92 -11.18 -21.26
C VAL A 252 -35.58 -10.51 -22.46
N LYS A 253 -35.12 -9.30 -22.86
CA LYS A 253 -35.61 -8.63 -24.06
C LYS A 253 -35.23 -9.36 -25.35
N LYS A 254 -34.01 -9.92 -25.43
CA LYS A 254 -33.61 -10.75 -26.58
C LYS A 254 -34.31 -12.08 -26.66
N GLU A 255 -34.64 -12.70 -25.54
CA GLU A 255 -35.49 -13.92 -25.54
C GLU A 255 -36.92 -13.64 -25.95
N ARG A 256 -37.51 -12.51 -25.53
CA ARG A 256 -38.84 -12.10 -25.98
C ARG A 256 -38.92 -11.83 -27.48
N THR A 257 -37.96 -11.09 -28.02
CA THR A 257 -37.89 -10.83 -29.47
C THR A 257 -37.70 -12.11 -30.25
N LYS A 258 -36.86 -13.06 -29.79
CA LYS A 258 -36.71 -14.36 -30.46
C LYS A 258 -38.02 -15.19 -30.42
N LYS A 259 -38.76 -15.21 -29.32
CA LYS A 259 -40.06 -15.89 -29.25
C LYS A 259 -41.09 -15.25 -30.16
N GLU A 260 -41.16 -13.92 -30.23
CA GLU A 260 -42.04 -13.20 -31.17
C GLU A 260 -41.69 -13.47 -32.64
N ASP A 261 -40.40 -13.58 -32.97
CA ASP A 261 -39.97 -13.95 -34.33
C ASP A 261 -40.26 -15.42 -34.64
N ASP A 262 -40.10 -16.35 -33.70
CA ASP A 262 -40.43 -17.77 -33.86
C ASP A 262 -41.95 -17.99 -33.96
N ASP A 263 -42.74 -17.28 -33.20
CA ASP A 263 -44.20 -17.33 -33.31
C ASP A 263 -44.73 -16.72 -34.61
N ALA A 264 -44.11 -15.64 -35.11
CA ALA A 264 -44.40 -15.05 -36.42
C ALA A 264 -44.01 -15.98 -37.56
N LEU A 265 -42.91 -16.72 -37.49
CA LEU A 265 -42.50 -17.74 -38.42
C LEU A 265 -43.48 -18.93 -38.44
N ASN A 266 -43.88 -19.41 -37.29
CA ASN A 266 -44.88 -20.50 -37.15
C ASN A 266 -46.27 -20.11 -37.69
N ALA A 267 -46.70 -18.86 -37.47
CA ALA A 267 -47.95 -18.33 -38.01
C ALA A 267 -47.90 -18.21 -39.51
N ASN A 268 -46.78 -17.83 -40.11
CA ASN A 268 -46.58 -17.78 -41.59
C ASN A 268 -46.54 -19.16 -42.22
N VAL A 269 -45.96 -20.16 -41.54
CA VAL A 269 -45.95 -21.56 -42.02
C VAL A 269 -47.36 -22.16 -41.94
N ALA A 270 -48.09 -21.92 -40.83
CA ALA A 270 -49.50 -22.36 -40.72
C ALA A 270 -50.40 -21.71 -41.76
N GLY A 271 -50.18 -20.42 -42.10
CA GLY A 271 -50.91 -19.72 -43.19
C GLY A 271 -50.66 -20.27 -44.59
N LYS A 272 -49.42 -20.76 -44.86
CA LYS A 272 -49.06 -21.42 -46.12
C LYS A 272 -49.71 -22.79 -46.25
N PHE A 273 -49.73 -23.61 -45.19
CA PHE A 273 -50.41 -24.91 -45.18
C PHE A 273 -51.95 -24.81 -45.28
N ALA A 274 -52.54 -23.72 -44.80
CA ALA A 274 -53.96 -23.45 -45.00
C ALA A 274 -54.35 -23.04 -46.43
N LYS A 275 -53.44 -22.36 -47.16
CA LYS A 275 -53.66 -22.03 -48.59
C LYS A 275 -53.49 -23.23 -49.50
N ASP A 276 -52.58 -24.15 -49.24
CA ASP A 276 -52.35 -25.36 -50.03
C ASP A 276 -53.48 -26.39 -49.87
N ARG A 277 -54.24 -26.41 -48.72
CA ARG A 277 -55.41 -27.25 -48.55
C ARG A 277 -56.65 -26.79 -49.35
N LYS A 278 -56.67 -25.59 -49.91
CA LYS A 278 -57.77 -25.07 -50.70
C LYS A 278 -57.62 -25.33 -52.20
N SER A 279 -56.39 -25.74 -52.69
CA SER A 279 -56.11 -26.00 -54.11
C SER A 279 -56.02 -27.47 -54.51
N THR A 280 -56.14 -28.41 -53.54
CA THR A 280 -56.11 -29.87 -53.87
C THR A 280 -57.44 -30.56 -53.56
N ARG A 281 -58.51 -30.04 -54.17
CA ARG A 281 -59.69 -30.85 -54.50
C ARG A 281 -59.70 -30.92 -56.03
N LEU A 282 -59.18 -32.00 -56.58
CA LEU A 282 -59.33 -32.62 -57.86
C LEU A 282 -57.99 -33.15 -58.38
N ASN A 283 -57.69 -34.37 -58.07
CA ASN A 283 -57.54 -35.52 -58.96
C ASN A 283 -56.95 -36.71 -58.19
N SER A 284 -57.80 -37.72 -58.08
CA SER A 284 -57.40 -39.07 -57.78
C SER A 284 -56.63 -39.65 -58.99
N SER A 285 -55.53 -40.23 -58.78
CA SER A 285 -55.14 -41.59 -59.26
C SER A 285 -53.61 -41.77 -59.29
N HIS A 286 -53.26 -42.89 -58.74
CA HIS A 286 -52.11 -43.75 -59.04
C HIS A 286 -50.70 -43.42 -58.47
N ILE A 287 -50.30 -44.39 -57.69
CA ILE A 287 -49.08 -45.28 -57.74
C ILE A 287 -47.99 -44.94 -56.69
N THR A 288 -48.01 -45.77 -55.69
CA THR A 288 -47.01 -46.73 -55.15
C THR A 288 -45.52 -46.35 -55.08
N ILE A 289 -45.02 -46.58 -53.87
CA ILE A 289 -43.77 -47.25 -53.48
C ILE A 289 -42.45 -46.51 -53.78
N SER A 290 -41.71 -46.16 -52.73
CA SER A 290 -40.46 -46.84 -52.37
C SER A 290 -39.86 -46.38 -51.06
N TYR A 291 -39.57 -47.35 -50.23
CA TYR A 291 -38.70 -47.28 -49.05
C TYR A 291 -37.27 -46.97 -49.41
N ALA A 292 -36.58 -46.18 -48.64
CA ALA A 292 -35.19 -46.48 -48.35
C ALA A 292 -34.74 -45.73 -47.05
N VAL A 293 -34.51 -46.51 -46.05
CA VAL A 293 -33.66 -46.38 -44.90
C VAL A 293 -32.25 -45.95 -45.30
N PHE A 294 -31.63 -45.01 -44.59
CA PHE A 294 -30.23 -45.15 -44.20
C PHE A 294 -29.97 -44.41 -42.89
N CYS A 295 -29.59 -45.17 -41.90
CA CYS A 295 -28.95 -44.80 -40.66
C CYS A 295 -27.44 -44.53 -40.90
N LEU A 296 -26.83 -43.85 -39.88
CA LEU A 296 -25.41 -43.89 -39.49
C LEU A 296 -24.42 -42.99 -40.28
N LYS A 297 -23.85 -42.03 -39.69
CA LYS A 297 -22.78 -42.05 -38.68
C LYS A 297 -22.68 -40.76 -37.96
#